data_19e4d0793f53eeab71ab41def6236117
#
_entry.id   19e4d0793f53eeab71ab41def6236117
#
_cell.length_a   1.000
_cell.length_b   1.000
_cell.length_c   1.000
_cell.angle_alpha   90.00
_cell.angle_beta   90.00
_cell.angle_gamma   90.00
#
_symmetry.space_group_name_H-M   'P 1'
#
loop_
_entity.id
_entity.type
_entity.pdbx_description
1 polymer ?
#
loop_
_entity_poly.entity_id
_entity_poly.type
_entity_poly.pdbx_seq_one_letter_code
_entity_poly.pdbx_strand_id
1 'polypeptide(L)'
;MSYIISEDGKELLKDVRDFCINEVKEQVKEYDISGEWPKEIYDKAIEMQLHMMDVPEAYGGLGLDHIDQAAIVEQIAWADAGVAVTLNGNGLALKPVLLAGNDEQKQKCCDIIINGGFGAFALTEPNAGCDAGAGKTTAVREGDEYVLNGRKCFITNASVADFFVVTAMTAKDQGTKGISAFLVYKGTPGLSIGNHENKMGIRCSTTSDVLLEDVRIPAENRLGEEGTGFITAMKTLDLARTWCAVIGVGVAQRCIDEAVAYSKQRVQFGKPICKNQA
;
A
#
# COMPACT_ATOMS: atom_id res chain seq x y z
N MET A 1 10.07 -25.12 -5.61
CA MET A 1 8.95 -24.18 -5.42
C MET A 1 7.95 -24.43 -6.53
N SER A 2 6.70 -24.62 -6.20
CA SER A 2 5.62 -24.68 -7.20
C SER A 2 5.23 -23.25 -7.54
N TYR A 3 5.18 -22.90 -8.83
CA TYR A 3 4.61 -21.63 -9.32
C TYR A 3 3.12 -21.82 -9.69
N ILE A 4 2.45 -22.72 -9.00
CA ILE A 4 1.06 -23.09 -9.27
C ILE A 4 0.21 -22.46 -8.18
N ILE A 5 -0.80 -21.73 -8.61
CA ILE A 5 -1.84 -21.18 -7.72
C ILE A 5 -2.52 -22.33 -6.99
N SER A 6 -2.73 -22.19 -5.68
CA SER A 6 -3.43 -23.19 -4.87
C SER A 6 -4.88 -23.37 -5.31
N GLU A 7 -5.55 -24.44 -4.89
CA GLU A 7 -6.98 -24.62 -5.22
C GLU A 7 -7.84 -23.53 -4.55
N ASP A 8 -7.55 -23.19 -3.30
CA ASP A 8 -8.24 -22.11 -2.58
C ASP A 8 -7.96 -20.75 -3.25
N GLY A 9 -6.70 -20.52 -3.69
CA GLY A 9 -6.32 -19.33 -4.45
C GLY A 9 -7.05 -19.22 -5.78
N LYS A 10 -7.30 -20.33 -6.49
CA LYS A 10 -8.07 -20.33 -7.75
C LYS A 10 -9.54 -19.99 -7.53
N GLU A 11 -10.13 -20.47 -6.43
CA GLU A 11 -11.53 -20.18 -6.10
C GLU A 11 -11.67 -18.68 -5.78
N LEU A 12 -10.84 -18.17 -4.89
CA LEU A 12 -10.82 -16.75 -4.54
C LEU A 12 -10.54 -15.86 -5.78
N LEU A 13 -9.60 -16.26 -6.64
CA LEU A 13 -9.29 -15.53 -7.87
C LEU A 13 -10.49 -15.40 -8.82
N LYS A 14 -11.37 -16.39 -8.86
CA LYS A 14 -12.59 -16.33 -9.65
C LYS A 14 -13.53 -15.24 -9.14
N ASP A 15 -13.76 -15.18 -7.83
CA ASP A 15 -14.63 -14.19 -7.20
C ASP A 15 -14.03 -12.77 -7.36
N VAL A 16 -12.71 -12.65 -7.20
CA VAL A 16 -11.98 -11.39 -7.46
C VAL A 16 -12.14 -10.96 -8.92
N ARG A 17 -12.07 -11.90 -9.88
CA ARG A 17 -12.25 -11.58 -11.29
C ARG A 17 -13.66 -11.06 -11.58
N ASP A 18 -14.67 -11.69 -11.00
CA ASP A 18 -16.06 -11.28 -11.16
C ASP A 18 -16.29 -9.87 -10.56
N PHE A 19 -15.75 -9.59 -9.38
CA PHE A 19 -15.73 -8.26 -8.77
C PHE A 19 -15.02 -7.23 -9.67
N CYS A 20 -13.83 -7.56 -10.17
CA CYS A 20 -13.05 -6.69 -11.05
C CYS A 20 -13.78 -6.34 -12.34
N ILE A 21 -14.48 -7.29 -12.96
CA ILE A 21 -15.19 -7.09 -14.23
C ILE A 21 -16.48 -6.30 -14.01
N ASN A 22 -17.28 -6.68 -13.01
CA ASN A 22 -18.65 -6.20 -12.86
C ASN A 22 -18.76 -4.92 -12.04
N GLU A 23 -17.81 -4.66 -11.13
CA GLU A 23 -17.88 -3.53 -10.21
C GLU A 23 -16.73 -2.54 -10.40
N VAL A 24 -15.47 -3.00 -10.32
CA VAL A 24 -14.31 -2.09 -10.37
C VAL A 24 -14.18 -1.43 -11.74
N LYS A 25 -14.09 -2.25 -12.82
CA LYS A 25 -13.84 -1.78 -14.19
C LYS A 25 -14.83 -0.72 -14.66
N GLU A 26 -16.10 -0.87 -14.31
CA GLU A 26 -17.16 0.01 -14.77
C GLU A 26 -17.14 1.37 -14.06
N GLN A 27 -16.75 1.40 -12.80
CA GLN A 27 -16.84 2.58 -11.94
C GLN A 27 -15.57 3.44 -11.92
N VAL A 28 -14.38 2.81 -12.01
CA VAL A 28 -13.09 3.49 -11.80
C VAL A 28 -12.84 4.68 -12.72
N LYS A 29 -13.43 4.71 -13.91
CA LYS A 29 -13.24 5.81 -14.86
C LYS A 29 -13.70 7.15 -14.28
N GLU A 30 -14.82 7.18 -13.59
CA GLU A 30 -15.35 8.40 -12.98
C GLU A 30 -14.48 8.85 -11.81
N TYR A 31 -14.02 7.92 -10.99
CA TYR A 31 -13.12 8.19 -9.87
C TYR A 31 -11.71 8.60 -10.32
N ASP A 32 -11.19 8.02 -11.41
CA ASP A 32 -9.90 8.45 -11.95
C ASP A 32 -9.97 9.87 -12.53
N ILE A 33 -11.12 10.29 -13.08
CA ILE A 33 -11.35 11.67 -13.56
C ILE A 33 -11.52 12.63 -12.39
N SER A 34 -12.37 12.32 -11.42
CA SER A 34 -12.68 13.20 -10.27
C SER A 34 -11.54 13.25 -9.26
N GLY A 35 -10.81 12.14 -9.06
CA GLY A 35 -9.83 11.95 -8.00
C GLY A 35 -10.47 11.73 -6.62
N GLU A 36 -11.76 11.49 -6.58
CA GLU A 36 -12.49 11.14 -5.35
C GLU A 36 -12.16 9.71 -4.90
N TRP A 37 -12.30 9.48 -3.60
CA TRP A 37 -12.11 8.17 -3.02
C TRP A 37 -13.27 7.22 -3.36
N PRO A 38 -13.04 6.10 -4.08
CA PRO A 38 -14.08 5.17 -4.48
C PRO A 38 -14.51 4.27 -3.32
N LYS A 39 -15.21 4.86 -2.35
CA LYS A 39 -15.57 4.21 -1.09
C LYS A 39 -16.30 2.89 -1.30
N GLU A 40 -17.27 2.84 -2.23
CA GLU A 40 -18.09 1.64 -2.48
C GLU A 40 -17.24 0.47 -2.98
N ILE A 41 -16.22 0.74 -3.82
CA ILE A 41 -15.27 -0.27 -4.29
C ILE A 41 -14.45 -0.83 -3.12
N TYR A 42 -13.97 0.06 -2.23
CA TYR A 42 -13.18 -0.39 -1.08
C TYR A 42 -14.03 -1.08 -0.01
N ASP A 43 -15.25 -0.62 0.25
CA ASP A 43 -16.17 -1.31 1.15
C ASP A 43 -16.40 -2.76 0.67
N LYS A 44 -16.60 -2.94 -0.63
CA LYS A 44 -16.75 -4.28 -1.22
C LYS A 44 -15.48 -5.12 -1.16
N ALA A 45 -14.32 -4.52 -1.42
CA ALA A 45 -13.03 -5.19 -1.27
C ALA A 45 -12.77 -5.63 0.18
N ILE A 46 -13.24 -4.85 1.16
CA ILE A 46 -13.19 -5.18 2.59
C ILE A 46 -14.12 -6.36 2.90
N GLU A 47 -15.35 -6.37 2.40
CA GLU A 47 -16.26 -7.52 2.54
C GLU A 47 -15.66 -8.81 1.97
N MET A 48 -14.92 -8.70 0.87
CA MET A 48 -14.18 -9.81 0.25
C MET A 48 -12.84 -10.10 0.91
N GLN A 49 -12.48 -9.40 1.98
CA GLN A 49 -11.22 -9.55 2.72
C GLN A 49 -9.94 -9.26 1.92
N LEU A 50 -10.03 -8.57 0.77
CA LEU A 50 -8.90 -8.27 -0.10
C LEU A 50 -7.93 -7.24 0.51
N HIS A 51 -8.37 -6.45 1.49
CA HIS A 51 -7.55 -5.46 2.20
C HIS A 51 -6.59 -6.10 3.22
N MET A 52 -6.81 -7.37 3.59
CA MET A 52 -6.05 -8.07 4.63
C MET A 52 -5.19 -9.23 4.10
N MET A 53 -4.92 -9.29 2.79
CA MET A 53 -4.15 -10.36 2.15
C MET A 53 -2.76 -10.59 2.77
N ASP A 54 -2.12 -9.54 3.26
CA ASP A 54 -0.79 -9.59 3.90
C ASP A 54 -0.84 -9.93 5.41
N VAL A 55 -2.03 -10.05 6.01
CA VAL A 55 -2.16 -10.42 7.43
C VAL A 55 -1.88 -11.91 7.59
N PRO A 56 -0.89 -12.31 8.42
CA PRO A 56 -0.59 -13.72 8.65
C PRO A 56 -1.71 -14.46 9.37
N GLU A 57 -1.87 -15.76 9.09
CA GLU A 57 -2.83 -16.62 9.75
C GLU A 57 -2.72 -16.60 11.28
N ALA A 58 -1.47 -16.55 11.79
CA ALA A 58 -1.20 -16.47 13.23
C ALA A 58 -1.83 -15.25 13.92
N TYR A 59 -2.17 -14.21 13.17
CA TYR A 59 -2.84 -12.98 13.65
C TYR A 59 -4.27 -12.85 13.10
N GLY A 60 -4.87 -13.93 12.60
CA GLY A 60 -6.25 -13.96 12.12
C GLY A 60 -6.43 -13.59 10.64
N GLY A 61 -5.36 -13.60 9.86
CA GLY A 61 -5.39 -13.35 8.42
C GLY A 61 -5.70 -14.58 7.58
N LEU A 62 -5.68 -14.40 6.26
CA LEU A 62 -6.04 -15.45 5.29
C LEU A 62 -4.93 -16.48 5.09
N GLY A 63 -3.69 -16.19 5.49
CA GLY A 63 -2.56 -17.11 5.29
C GLY A 63 -2.22 -17.42 3.83
N LEU A 64 -2.63 -16.54 2.89
CA LEU A 64 -2.36 -16.72 1.47
C LEU A 64 -0.86 -16.71 1.18
N ASP A 65 -0.40 -17.64 0.35
CA ASP A 65 0.97 -17.60 -0.12
C ASP A 65 1.20 -16.43 -1.12
N HIS A 66 2.46 -16.11 -1.38
CA HIS A 66 2.80 -14.99 -2.26
C HIS A 66 2.41 -15.19 -3.73
N ILE A 67 2.23 -16.45 -4.19
CA ILE A 67 1.82 -16.75 -5.56
C ILE A 67 0.33 -16.47 -5.70
N ASP A 68 -0.48 -16.92 -4.75
CA ASP A 68 -1.92 -16.65 -4.72
C ASP A 68 -2.19 -15.15 -4.60
N GLN A 69 -1.49 -14.47 -3.67
CA GLN A 69 -1.58 -13.01 -3.54
C GLN A 69 -1.21 -12.30 -4.86
N ALA A 70 -0.13 -12.73 -5.55
CA ALA A 70 0.28 -12.13 -6.81
C ALA A 70 -0.80 -12.26 -7.88
N ALA A 71 -1.42 -13.43 -8.02
CA ALA A 71 -2.50 -13.64 -8.98
C ALA A 71 -3.72 -12.75 -8.69
N ILE A 72 -4.07 -12.57 -7.42
CA ILE A 72 -5.16 -11.68 -6.98
C ILE A 72 -4.81 -10.22 -7.29
N VAL A 73 -3.61 -9.76 -6.93
CA VAL A 73 -3.16 -8.39 -7.17
C VAL A 73 -3.08 -8.08 -8.67
N GLU A 74 -2.60 -9.02 -9.50
CA GLU A 74 -2.60 -8.89 -10.96
C GLU A 74 -4.01 -8.67 -11.49
N GLN A 75 -4.98 -9.45 -11.01
CA GLN A 75 -6.37 -9.33 -11.44
C GLN A 75 -7.00 -8.01 -11.01
N ILE A 76 -6.73 -7.53 -9.79
CA ILE A 76 -7.21 -6.22 -9.33
C ILE A 76 -6.57 -5.11 -10.18
N ALA A 77 -5.26 -5.17 -10.43
CA ALA A 77 -4.54 -4.20 -11.24
C ALA A 77 -4.97 -4.21 -12.71
N TRP A 78 -5.42 -5.35 -13.23
CA TRP A 78 -6.08 -5.45 -14.54
C TRP A 78 -7.34 -4.59 -14.60
N ALA A 79 -8.11 -4.50 -13.53
CA ALA A 79 -9.28 -3.63 -13.46
C ALA A 79 -8.88 -2.16 -13.22
N ASP A 80 -8.08 -1.90 -12.19
CA ASP A 80 -7.53 -0.57 -11.87
C ASP A 80 -6.27 -0.65 -11.00
N ALA A 81 -5.20 0.02 -11.44
CA ALA A 81 -3.94 0.06 -10.72
C ALA A 81 -4.03 0.84 -9.39
N GLY A 82 -4.90 1.85 -9.29
CA GLY A 82 -5.09 2.64 -8.06
C GLY A 82 -5.74 1.82 -6.96
N VAL A 83 -6.75 1.02 -7.30
CA VAL A 83 -7.38 0.08 -6.36
C VAL A 83 -6.34 -0.94 -5.87
N ALA A 84 -5.54 -1.52 -6.77
CA ALA A 84 -4.48 -2.44 -6.40
C ALA A 84 -3.43 -1.80 -5.49
N VAL A 85 -2.99 -0.57 -5.77
CA VAL A 85 -2.02 0.18 -4.94
C VAL A 85 -2.55 0.42 -3.54
N THR A 86 -3.81 0.80 -3.40
CA THR A 86 -4.43 1.04 -2.09
C THR A 86 -4.50 -0.23 -1.23
N LEU A 87 -4.99 -1.33 -1.79
CA LEU A 87 -5.11 -2.59 -1.07
C LEU A 87 -3.73 -3.13 -0.66
N ASN A 88 -2.74 -3.06 -1.56
CA ASN A 88 -1.36 -3.42 -1.23
C ASN A 88 -0.67 -2.44 -0.27
N GLY A 89 -1.19 -1.22 -0.16
CA GLY A 89 -0.70 -0.22 0.81
C GLY A 89 -0.77 -0.71 2.25
N ASN A 90 -1.77 -1.52 2.58
CA ASN A 90 -1.88 -2.17 3.88
C ASN A 90 -0.70 -3.10 4.14
N GLY A 91 -0.36 -3.96 3.17
CA GLY A 91 0.80 -4.84 3.26
C GLY A 91 2.10 -4.07 3.39
N LEU A 92 2.27 -2.97 2.65
CA LEU A 92 3.45 -2.11 2.77
C LEU A 92 3.59 -1.51 4.17
N ALA A 93 2.49 -1.08 4.79
CA ALA A 93 2.48 -0.53 6.14
C ALA A 93 2.67 -1.62 7.22
N LEU A 94 2.12 -2.80 7.01
CA LEU A 94 2.18 -3.92 7.95
C LEU A 94 3.56 -4.59 7.98
N LYS A 95 4.25 -4.68 6.84
CA LYS A 95 5.56 -5.37 6.74
C LYS A 95 6.61 -4.89 7.76
N PRO A 96 6.87 -3.60 7.98
CA PRO A 96 7.82 -3.17 8.99
C PRO A 96 7.40 -3.57 10.41
N VAL A 97 6.08 -3.64 10.68
CA VAL A 97 5.54 -4.10 11.96
C VAL A 97 5.82 -5.59 12.14
N LEU A 98 5.57 -6.41 11.11
CA LEU A 98 5.85 -7.85 11.15
C LEU A 98 7.35 -8.15 11.26
N LEU A 99 8.21 -7.31 10.67
CA LEU A 99 9.66 -7.47 10.68
C LEU A 99 10.31 -7.08 12.01
N ALA A 100 9.81 -6.03 12.67
CA ALA A 100 10.50 -5.40 13.81
C ALA A 100 9.62 -5.18 15.04
N GLY A 101 8.30 -5.30 14.93
CA GLY A 101 7.38 -5.15 16.05
C GLY A 101 7.40 -6.34 17.02
N ASN A 102 7.01 -6.10 18.24
CA ASN A 102 6.69 -7.16 19.21
C ASN A 102 5.29 -7.74 18.90
N ASP A 103 4.90 -8.81 19.61
CA ASP A 103 3.64 -9.52 19.32
C ASP A 103 2.41 -8.65 19.57
N GLU A 104 2.43 -7.77 20.57
CA GLU A 104 1.33 -6.83 20.85
C GLU A 104 1.17 -5.80 19.74
N GLN A 105 2.27 -5.22 19.25
CA GLN A 105 2.26 -4.29 18.11
C GLN A 105 1.76 -4.96 16.84
N LYS A 106 2.20 -6.20 16.56
CA LYS A 106 1.76 -6.99 15.41
C LYS A 106 0.26 -7.27 15.49
N GLN A 107 -0.21 -7.80 16.64
CA GLN A 107 -1.63 -8.10 16.82
C GLN A 107 -2.48 -6.86 16.63
N LYS A 108 -2.12 -5.75 17.30
CA LYS A 108 -2.87 -4.48 17.20
C LYS A 108 -2.99 -3.95 15.78
N CYS A 109 -1.89 -3.96 15.00
CA CYS A 109 -1.95 -3.50 13.61
C CYS A 109 -2.72 -4.48 12.71
N CYS A 110 -2.59 -5.78 12.94
CA CYS A 110 -3.38 -6.80 12.23
C CYS A 110 -4.88 -6.64 12.55
N ASP A 111 -5.25 -6.46 13.82
CA ASP A 111 -6.64 -6.24 14.23
C ASP A 111 -7.25 -5.00 13.56
N ILE A 112 -6.49 -3.90 13.45
CA ILE A 112 -6.95 -2.70 12.74
C ILE A 112 -7.27 -3.05 11.29
N ILE A 113 -6.38 -3.76 10.59
CA ILE A 113 -6.61 -4.15 9.19
C ILE A 113 -7.79 -5.11 9.09
N ILE A 114 -7.86 -6.17 9.90
CA ILE A 114 -8.94 -7.17 9.89
C ILE A 114 -10.32 -6.49 10.06
N ASN A 115 -10.39 -5.44 10.88
CA ASN A 115 -11.63 -4.68 11.09
C ASN A 115 -11.89 -3.61 10.00
N GLY A 116 -11.25 -3.70 8.84
CA GLY A 116 -11.48 -2.82 7.69
C GLY A 116 -10.65 -1.54 7.70
N GLY A 117 -9.71 -1.40 8.63
CA GLY A 117 -8.81 -0.25 8.69
C GLY A 117 -7.67 -0.30 7.66
N PHE A 118 -6.99 0.84 7.52
CA PHE A 118 -5.87 1.01 6.60
C PHE A 118 -4.60 1.42 7.35
N GLY A 119 -3.47 0.98 6.81
CA GLY A 119 -2.15 1.41 7.24
C GLY A 119 -1.45 2.28 6.19
N ALA A 120 -0.51 3.12 6.65
CA ALA A 120 0.35 3.92 5.79
C ALA A 120 1.82 3.80 6.19
N PHE A 121 2.71 3.72 5.20
CA PHE A 121 4.16 3.70 5.40
C PHE A 121 4.76 5.06 5.07
N ALA A 122 5.15 5.81 6.08
CA ALA A 122 5.58 7.20 5.99
C ALA A 122 7.12 7.30 6.05
N LEU A 123 7.77 7.07 4.90
CA LEU A 123 9.23 7.14 4.74
C LEU A 123 9.66 8.45 4.07
N THR A 124 9.13 8.74 2.89
CA THR A 124 9.56 9.80 1.99
C THR A 124 9.34 11.21 2.58
N GLU A 125 10.30 12.09 2.36
CA GLU A 125 10.24 13.49 2.76
C GLU A 125 10.51 14.42 1.56
N PRO A 126 10.16 15.73 1.64
CA PRO A 126 10.39 16.66 0.53
C PRO A 126 11.83 16.69 0.01
N ASN A 127 12.81 16.45 0.90
CA ASN A 127 14.24 16.46 0.56
C ASN A 127 14.88 15.05 0.59
N ALA A 128 14.11 13.99 0.78
CA ALA A 128 14.60 12.62 0.93
C ALA A 128 13.64 11.63 0.23
N GLY A 129 13.80 11.51 -1.09
CA GLY A 129 13.11 10.54 -1.92
C GLY A 129 13.95 9.28 -2.12
N CYS A 130 14.68 9.18 -3.24
CA CYS A 130 15.59 8.06 -3.49
C CYS A 130 16.69 7.96 -2.43
N ASP A 131 17.20 9.09 -1.94
CA ASP A 131 18.09 9.15 -0.78
C ASP A 131 17.29 9.15 0.52
N ALA A 132 16.65 8.02 0.82
CA ALA A 132 15.77 7.87 1.99
C ALA A 132 16.54 8.00 3.33
N GLY A 133 17.87 7.87 3.31
CA GLY A 133 18.74 8.07 4.48
C GLY A 133 18.93 9.55 4.87
N ALA A 134 18.60 10.49 3.98
CA ALA A 134 18.72 11.94 4.20
C ALA A 134 17.49 12.57 4.88
N GLY A 135 16.56 11.76 5.39
CA GLY A 135 15.36 12.23 6.09
C GLY A 135 15.69 13.15 7.29
N LYS A 136 14.86 14.18 7.48
CA LYS A 136 15.03 15.20 8.52
C LYS A 136 13.98 15.14 9.62
N THR A 137 12.93 14.34 9.46
CA THR A 137 11.97 14.09 10.54
C THR A 137 12.70 13.59 11.76
N THR A 138 12.46 14.19 12.91
CA THR A 138 13.14 13.89 14.18
C THR A 138 12.21 13.14 15.13
N ALA A 139 12.81 12.31 15.98
CA ALA A 139 12.15 11.73 17.15
C ALA A 139 13.09 11.92 18.35
N VAL A 140 12.71 12.81 19.26
CA VAL A 140 13.47 13.11 20.47
C VAL A 140 12.86 12.37 21.64
N ARG A 141 13.67 11.60 22.38
CA ARG A 141 13.19 10.88 23.55
C ARG A 141 13.06 11.83 24.74
N GLU A 142 11.91 11.86 25.37
CA GLU A 142 11.60 12.60 26.59
C GLU A 142 10.98 11.66 27.62
N GLY A 143 11.81 11.09 28.48
CA GLY A 143 11.37 10.08 29.48
C GLY A 143 10.87 8.81 28.80
N ASP A 144 9.60 8.49 29.00
CA ASP A 144 8.94 7.31 28.45
C ASP A 144 8.18 7.59 27.14
N GLU A 145 8.44 8.74 26.50
CA GLU A 145 7.84 9.15 25.25
C GLU A 145 8.90 9.51 24.21
N TYR A 146 8.48 9.52 22.93
CA TYR A 146 9.16 10.21 21.84
C TYR A 146 8.31 11.37 21.32
N VAL A 147 8.96 12.49 21.03
CA VAL A 147 8.35 13.65 20.38
C VAL A 147 8.80 13.68 18.93
N LEU A 148 7.86 13.49 18.00
CA LEU A 148 8.13 13.46 16.57
C LEU A 148 7.81 14.80 15.94
N ASN A 149 8.74 15.31 15.12
CA ASN A 149 8.57 16.54 14.34
C ASN A 149 9.07 16.36 12.92
N GLY A 150 8.25 16.71 11.93
CA GLY A 150 8.61 16.63 10.52
C GLY A 150 7.44 16.57 9.57
N ARG A 151 7.76 16.36 8.28
CA ARG A 151 6.77 16.19 7.20
C ARG A 151 7.17 15.03 6.33
N LYS A 152 6.23 14.14 6.12
CA LYS A 152 6.33 13.07 5.13
C LYS A 152 5.46 13.41 3.93
N CYS A 153 5.89 13.06 2.72
CA CYS A 153 5.17 13.37 1.50
C CYS A 153 4.99 12.12 0.62
N PHE A 154 4.01 12.18 -0.26
CA PHE A 154 3.65 11.08 -1.16
C PHE A 154 3.26 9.78 -0.44
N ILE A 155 2.55 9.91 0.69
CA ILE A 155 2.18 8.76 1.51
C ILE A 155 0.86 8.18 1.04
N THR A 156 0.93 7.00 0.45
CA THR A 156 -0.24 6.20 0.06
C THR A 156 -1.11 5.88 1.27
N ASN A 157 -2.41 5.94 1.10
CA ASN A 157 -3.43 5.71 2.13
C ASN A 157 -3.44 6.72 3.29
N ALA A 158 -2.60 7.74 3.32
CA ALA A 158 -2.47 8.62 4.49
C ALA A 158 -3.79 9.22 4.96
N SER A 159 -4.69 9.61 4.04
CA SER A 159 -5.98 10.21 4.38
C SER A 159 -7.01 9.25 4.97
N VAL A 160 -6.82 7.95 4.78
CA VAL A 160 -7.73 6.88 5.25
C VAL A 160 -7.10 5.98 6.30
N ALA A 161 -5.78 6.11 6.56
CA ALA A 161 -5.03 5.25 7.46
C ALA A 161 -5.44 5.44 8.92
N ASP A 162 -5.49 4.34 9.65
CA ASP A 162 -5.74 4.28 11.09
C ASP A 162 -4.44 4.10 11.88
N PHE A 163 -3.37 3.64 11.23
CA PHE A 163 -2.01 3.66 11.77
C PHE A 163 -0.99 4.01 10.71
N PHE A 164 0.12 4.59 11.16
CA PHE A 164 1.25 5.01 10.33
C PHE A 164 2.53 4.39 10.88
N VAL A 165 3.35 3.82 9.99
CA VAL A 165 4.74 3.53 10.32
C VAL A 165 5.59 4.69 9.84
N VAL A 166 6.17 5.44 10.76
CA VAL A 166 6.95 6.65 10.50
C VAL A 166 8.42 6.40 10.79
N THR A 167 9.29 6.69 9.81
CA THR A 167 10.74 6.72 10.07
C THR A 167 11.17 8.12 10.55
N ALA A 168 11.99 8.16 11.58
CA ALA A 168 12.49 9.43 12.12
C ALA A 168 13.91 9.30 12.68
N MET A 169 14.65 10.39 12.67
CA MET A 169 16.01 10.49 13.16
C MET A 169 16.02 10.61 14.69
N THR A 170 16.60 9.63 15.36
CA THR A 170 16.82 9.62 16.82
C THR A 170 18.24 10.03 17.19
N ALA A 171 19.23 9.77 16.30
CA ALA A 171 20.64 10.11 16.54
C ALA A 171 21.29 10.70 15.27
N LYS A 172 21.34 12.04 15.17
CA LYS A 172 21.77 12.78 13.95
C LYS A 172 23.18 12.44 13.47
N ASP A 173 24.09 12.15 14.36
CA ASP A 173 25.50 11.93 14.02
C ASP A 173 25.82 10.51 13.56
N GLN A 174 24.81 9.62 13.50
CA GLN A 174 24.99 8.23 13.13
C GLN A 174 24.53 7.88 11.70
N GLY A 175 24.16 8.89 10.90
CA GLY A 175 23.65 8.67 9.53
C GLY A 175 22.44 7.74 9.53
N THR A 176 22.40 6.76 8.65
CA THR A 176 21.27 5.81 8.55
C THR A 176 21.09 4.93 9.80
N LYS A 177 22.14 4.75 10.62
CA LYS A 177 22.04 4.05 11.90
C LYS A 177 21.40 4.90 13.00
N GLY A 178 21.15 6.17 12.75
CA GLY A 178 20.40 7.04 13.64
C GLY A 178 18.90 7.08 13.35
N ILE A 179 18.42 6.35 12.33
CA ILE A 179 17.01 6.35 11.95
C ILE A 179 16.28 5.21 12.64
N SER A 180 15.19 5.51 13.34
CA SER A 180 14.29 4.57 14.00
C SER A 180 12.91 4.57 13.32
N ALA A 181 12.12 3.55 13.55
CA ALA A 181 10.75 3.44 13.05
C ALA A 181 9.75 3.44 14.22
N PHE A 182 8.59 4.07 14.00
CA PHE A 182 7.60 4.31 15.03
C PHE A 182 6.19 4.04 14.52
N LEU A 183 5.33 3.50 15.39
CA LEU A 183 3.88 3.42 15.18
C LEU A 183 3.23 4.71 15.70
N VAL A 184 2.50 5.38 14.83
CA VAL A 184 1.66 6.53 15.16
C VAL A 184 0.23 6.20 14.76
N TYR A 185 -0.72 6.34 15.66
CA TYR A 185 -2.12 6.01 15.40
C TYR A 185 -2.91 7.26 15.02
N LYS A 186 -3.95 7.08 14.22
CA LYS A 186 -4.91 8.13 13.87
C LYS A 186 -5.47 8.76 15.14
N GLY A 187 -5.59 10.09 15.13
CA GLY A 187 -6.08 10.85 16.28
C GLY A 187 -5.02 11.19 17.32
N THR A 188 -3.76 10.77 17.14
CA THR A 188 -2.67 11.24 18.01
C THR A 188 -2.53 12.75 17.86
N PRO A 189 -2.51 13.54 18.97
CA PRO A 189 -2.35 14.98 18.91
C PRO A 189 -1.07 15.39 18.15
N GLY A 190 -1.18 16.40 17.30
CA GLY A 190 -0.07 16.86 16.46
C GLY A 190 0.11 16.10 15.14
N LEU A 191 -0.54 14.93 14.97
CA LEU A 191 -0.61 14.26 13.68
C LEU A 191 -1.73 14.87 12.83
N SER A 192 -1.40 15.32 11.63
CA SER A 192 -2.38 15.78 10.65
C SER A 192 -2.04 15.35 9.23
N ILE A 193 -3.06 15.29 8.39
CA ILE A 193 -2.94 14.97 6.97
C ILE A 193 -2.93 16.27 6.20
N GLY A 194 -1.86 16.47 5.42
CA GLY A 194 -1.67 17.66 4.61
C GLY A 194 -2.28 17.55 3.22
N ASN A 195 -1.61 18.13 2.24
CA ASN A 195 -2.09 18.21 0.88
C ASN A 195 -2.38 16.81 0.29
N HIS A 196 -3.51 16.70 -0.39
CA HIS A 196 -3.82 15.57 -1.26
C HIS A 196 -3.17 15.79 -2.63
N GLU A 197 -2.46 14.80 -3.12
CA GLU A 197 -1.74 14.89 -4.40
C GLU A 197 -2.70 14.75 -5.59
N ASN A 198 -2.69 15.75 -6.47
CA ASN A 198 -3.40 15.67 -7.75
C ASN A 198 -2.55 14.91 -8.77
N LYS A 199 -2.64 13.60 -8.76
CA LYS A 199 -1.78 12.71 -9.56
C LYS A 199 -2.22 12.65 -11.02
N MET A 200 -1.27 12.32 -11.90
CA MET A 200 -1.49 12.11 -13.33
C MET A 200 -2.22 10.77 -13.63
N GLY A 201 -2.16 9.80 -12.75
CA GLY A 201 -2.80 8.49 -12.82
C GLY A 201 -2.87 7.84 -11.45
N ILE A 202 -3.40 6.62 -11.38
CA ILE A 202 -3.59 5.88 -10.11
C ILE A 202 -4.47 6.71 -9.15
N ARG A 203 -5.48 7.38 -9.68
CA ARG A 203 -6.24 8.41 -8.95
C ARG A 203 -7.29 7.83 -8.02
N CYS A 204 -7.64 6.54 -8.20
CA CYS A 204 -8.46 5.79 -7.24
C CYS A 204 -7.75 5.51 -5.92
N SER A 205 -6.42 5.69 -5.85
CA SER A 205 -5.64 5.62 -4.61
C SER A 205 -5.42 7.00 -4.03
N THR A 206 -5.53 7.17 -2.71
CA THR A 206 -5.19 8.43 -2.05
C THR A 206 -3.68 8.51 -1.81
N THR A 207 -3.14 9.72 -1.95
CA THR A 207 -1.73 10.01 -1.65
C THR A 207 -1.67 11.41 -1.04
N SER A 208 -1.15 11.54 0.17
CA SER A 208 -1.12 12.81 0.89
C SER A 208 0.16 12.99 1.69
N ASP A 209 0.36 14.22 2.17
CA ASP A 209 1.38 14.49 3.19
C ASP A 209 0.92 14.01 4.57
N VAL A 210 1.89 13.69 5.40
CA VAL A 210 1.70 13.43 6.83
C VAL A 210 2.54 14.46 7.59
N LEU A 211 1.90 15.29 8.40
CA LEU A 211 2.50 16.34 9.18
C LEU A 211 2.60 15.88 10.64
N LEU A 212 3.75 16.10 11.23
CA LEU A 212 4.08 15.74 12.61
C LEU A 212 4.56 17.01 13.33
N GLU A 213 3.73 17.53 14.23
CA GLU A 213 3.97 18.75 14.98
C GLU A 213 3.87 18.45 16.48
N ASP A 214 5.01 18.22 17.13
CA ASP A 214 5.13 17.81 18.53
C ASP A 214 4.29 16.55 18.84
N VAL A 215 4.28 15.58 17.92
CA VAL A 215 3.56 14.34 18.08
C VAL A 215 4.21 13.51 19.18
N ARG A 216 3.51 13.37 20.31
CA ARG A 216 3.95 12.57 21.47
C ARG A 216 3.41 11.16 21.38
N ILE A 217 4.30 10.20 21.43
CA ILE A 217 3.97 8.78 21.44
C ILE A 217 4.73 8.04 22.55
N PRO A 218 4.15 7.02 23.16
CA PRO A 218 4.85 6.16 24.11
C PRO A 218 6.11 5.56 23.50
N ALA A 219 7.17 5.39 24.29
CA ALA A 219 8.42 4.78 23.83
C ALA A 219 8.21 3.35 23.32
N GLU A 220 7.21 2.66 23.80
CA GLU A 220 6.79 1.33 23.36
C GLU A 220 6.24 1.29 21.92
N ASN A 221 5.87 2.44 21.34
CA ASN A 221 5.45 2.53 19.93
C ASN A 221 6.63 2.50 18.96
N ARG A 222 7.88 2.45 19.44
CA ARG A 222 9.04 2.22 18.58
C ARG A 222 9.06 0.77 18.09
N LEU A 223 9.29 0.59 16.78
CA LEU A 223 9.45 -0.70 16.15
C LEU A 223 10.92 -1.15 16.22
N GLY A 224 11.15 -2.24 16.92
CA GLY A 224 12.50 -2.78 17.12
C GLY A 224 13.40 -1.90 17.98
N GLU A 225 14.71 -2.05 17.80
CA GLU A 225 15.70 -1.25 18.54
C GLU A 225 15.90 0.13 17.90
N GLU A 226 16.33 1.10 18.70
CA GLU A 226 16.69 2.42 18.21
C GLU A 226 17.82 2.31 17.17
N GLY A 227 17.71 3.07 16.07
CA GLY A 227 18.68 3.04 14.99
C GLY A 227 18.49 1.92 13.96
N THR A 228 17.49 1.03 14.13
CA THR A 228 17.22 -0.06 13.18
C THR A 228 16.16 0.28 12.12
N GLY A 229 15.55 1.48 12.19
CA GLY A 229 14.43 1.86 11.32
C GLY A 229 14.79 1.91 9.84
N PHE A 230 16.00 2.35 9.49
CA PHE A 230 16.42 2.38 8.08
C PHE A 230 16.56 0.96 7.49
N ILE A 231 17.20 0.04 8.19
CA ILE A 231 17.37 -1.34 7.71
C ILE A 231 16.00 -2.05 7.62
N THR A 232 15.09 -1.78 8.56
CA THR A 232 13.71 -2.27 8.53
C THR A 232 12.97 -1.71 7.30
N ALA A 233 13.11 -0.42 7.00
CA ALA A 233 12.53 0.19 5.81
C ALA A 233 13.08 -0.45 4.52
N MET A 234 14.38 -0.68 4.41
CA MET A 234 14.98 -1.32 3.22
C MET A 234 14.47 -2.75 3.03
N LYS A 235 14.41 -3.55 4.09
CA LYS A 235 13.82 -4.91 4.05
C LYS A 235 12.35 -4.87 3.64
N THR A 236 11.60 -3.89 4.11
CA THR A 236 10.21 -3.68 3.71
C THR A 236 10.09 -3.42 2.22
N LEU A 237 10.91 -2.51 1.68
CA LEU A 237 10.91 -2.18 0.25
C LEU A 237 11.37 -3.36 -0.62
N ASP A 238 12.30 -4.19 -0.16
CA ASP A 238 12.72 -5.39 -0.89
C ASP A 238 11.57 -6.39 -1.07
N LEU A 239 10.72 -6.54 -0.07
CA LEU A 239 9.52 -7.37 -0.16
C LEU A 239 8.41 -6.69 -0.99
N ALA A 240 8.25 -5.38 -0.87
CA ALA A 240 7.17 -4.65 -1.50
C ALA A 240 7.36 -4.41 -3.01
N ARG A 241 8.61 -4.36 -3.51
CA ARG A 241 8.87 -4.07 -4.94
C ARG A 241 8.30 -5.11 -5.90
N THR A 242 8.12 -6.36 -5.45
CA THR A 242 7.48 -7.41 -6.25
C THR A 242 6.04 -7.05 -6.61
N TRP A 243 5.31 -6.42 -5.70
CA TRP A 243 3.93 -6.00 -5.92
C TRP A 243 3.81 -4.90 -6.98
N CYS A 244 4.78 -3.98 -7.04
CA CYS A 244 4.83 -2.97 -8.10
C CYS A 244 4.97 -3.63 -9.47
N ALA A 245 5.78 -4.69 -9.59
CA ALA A 245 5.93 -5.45 -10.84
C ALA A 245 4.62 -6.17 -11.22
N VAL A 246 3.96 -6.82 -10.26
CA VAL A 246 2.68 -7.51 -10.48
C VAL A 246 1.59 -6.54 -10.93
N ILE A 247 1.48 -5.36 -10.31
CA ILE A 247 0.55 -4.31 -10.74
C ILE A 247 0.83 -3.91 -12.19
N GLY A 248 2.11 -3.74 -12.55
CA GLY A 248 2.50 -3.45 -13.94
C GLY A 248 2.08 -4.55 -14.93
N VAL A 249 2.17 -5.83 -14.53
CA VAL A 249 1.72 -6.97 -15.35
C VAL A 249 0.20 -6.93 -15.55
N GLY A 250 -0.58 -6.68 -14.50
CA GLY A 250 -2.04 -6.56 -14.60
C GLY A 250 -2.48 -5.46 -15.57
N VAL A 251 -1.86 -4.27 -15.48
CA VAL A 251 -2.12 -3.17 -16.43
C VAL A 251 -1.75 -3.56 -17.85
N ALA A 252 -0.59 -4.20 -18.07
CA ALA A 252 -0.17 -4.66 -19.39
C ALA A 252 -1.14 -5.69 -19.98
N GLN A 253 -1.62 -6.63 -19.18
CA GLN A 253 -2.61 -7.61 -19.61
C GLN A 253 -3.92 -6.92 -20.02
N ARG A 254 -4.37 -5.91 -19.28
CA ARG A 254 -5.55 -5.12 -19.66
C ARG A 254 -5.35 -4.42 -21.00
N CYS A 255 -4.20 -3.82 -21.23
CA CYS A 255 -3.89 -3.17 -22.52
C CYS A 255 -3.96 -4.17 -23.68
N ILE A 256 -3.46 -5.38 -23.49
CA ILE A 256 -3.53 -6.45 -24.51
C ILE A 256 -4.99 -6.83 -24.78
N ASP A 257 -5.77 -7.07 -23.74
CA ASP A 257 -7.17 -7.49 -23.87
C ASP A 257 -8.01 -6.43 -24.63
N GLU A 258 -7.86 -5.17 -24.27
CA GLU A 258 -8.55 -4.05 -24.95
C GLU A 258 -8.08 -3.88 -26.41
N ALA A 259 -6.77 -3.97 -26.65
CA ALA A 259 -6.23 -3.87 -28.01
C ALA A 259 -6.74 -5.01 -28.91
N VAL A 260 -6.75 -6.25 -28.39
CA VAL A 260 -7.26 -7.42 -29.10
C VAL A 260 -8.77 -7.28 -29.38
N ALA A 261 -9.55 -6.88 -28.38
CA ALA A 261 -10.98 -6.66 -28.54
C ALA A 261 -11.27 -5.59 -29.61
N TYR A 262 -10.61 -4.44 -29.52
CA TYR A 262 -10.75 -3.34 -30.48
C TYR A 262 -10.33 -3.76 -31.90
N SER A 263 -9.23 -4.46 -32.05
CA SER A 263 -8.72 -4.89 -33.37
C SER A 263 -9.68 -5.84 -34.10
N LYS A 264 -10.50 -6.59 -33.36
CA LYS A 264 -11.55 -7.47 -33.92
C LYS A 264 -12.80 -6.72 -34.36
N GLN A 265 -13.07 -5.54 -33.76
CA GLN A 265 -14.26 -4.74 -34.01
C GLN A 265 -14.02 -3.66 -35.07
N ARG A 266 -12.85 -3.00 -35.05
CA ARG A 266 -12.51 -1.92 -35.98
C ARG A 266 -12.32 -2.45 -37.39
N VAL A 267 -13.14 -1.97 -38.32
CA VAL A 267 -13.07 -2.35 -39.75
C VAL A 267 -12.35 -1.26 -40.56
N GLN A 268 -11.35 -1.65 -41.33
CA GLN A 268 -10.71 -0.86 -42.37
C GLN A 268 -10.42 -1.78 -43.55
N PHE A 269 -10.43 -1.22 -44.77
CA PHE A 269 -10.27 -1.99 -46.01
C PHE A 269 -11.25 -3.17 -46.11
N GLY A 270 -12.49 -3.00 -45.62
CA GLY A 270 -13.55 -3.98 -45.70
C GLY A 270 -13.44 -5.20 -44.77
N LYS A 271 -12.48 -5.20 -43.82
CA LYS A 271 -12.29 -6.29 -42.84
C LYS A 271 -11.78 -5.77 -41.50
N PRO A 272 -11.93 -6.53 -40.39
CA PRO A 272 -11.33 -6.21 -39.12
C PRO A 272 -9.83 -5.97 -39.24
N ILE A 273 -9.31 -4.96 -38.51
CA ILE A 273 -7.88 -4.58 -38.66
C ILE A 273 -6.92 -5.70 -38.26
N CYS A 274 -7.30 -6.58 -37.31
CA CYS A 274 -6.51 -7.76 -36.97
C CYS A 274 -6.29 -8.75 -38.11
N LYS A 275 -7.02 -8.63 -39.22
CA LYS A 275 -6.85 -9.46 -40.44
C LYS A 275 -5.97 -8.81 -41.54
N ASN A 276 -5.42 -7.63 -41.28
CA ASN A 276 -4.63 -6.91 -42.28
C ASN A 276 -3.16 -7.35 -42.34
N GLN A 277 -2.67 -7.92 -41.27
CA GLN A 277 -1.33 -8.49 -41.17
C GLN A 277 -1.42 -9.82 -40.40
N ALA A 278 -0.62 -10.77 -40.81
CA ALA A 278 -0.52 -12.08 -40.17
C ALA A 278 0.67 -12.09 -39.20
#